data_daee88f4ace27db852f5a6e3949ce02d
#
_entry.id   daee88f4ace27db852f5a6e3949ce02d
#
_cell.length_a   1.000
_cell.length_b   1.000
_cell.length_c   1.000
_cell.angle_alpha   90.00
_cell.angle_beta   90.00
_cell.angle_gamma   90.00
#
_symmetry.space_group_name_H-M   'P 1'
#
loop_
_entity.id
_entity.type
_entity.pdbx_description
1 polymer ?
#
loop_
_entity_poly.entity_id
_entity_poly.type
_entity_poly.pdbx_seq_one_letter_code
_entity_poly.pdbx_strand_id
1 'polypeptide(L)'
;MTVQEWQDLARRAVACRHWRWLPGMVDAATGLRVVKAGTDEDPRIGLGSLNDFILFHPGMMKGHHPDFRDAATLGCLLALVREGWPNVVIWVARDCAVDPLDDSEYLLDDVEGWTVCGGCGDDYVGCFGSGKTEADAL
;
A
#
# COMPACT_ATOMS: atom_id res chain seq x y z
N MET A 1 8.15 -0.17 -13.47
CA MET A 1 9.12 -0.30 -12.33
C MET A 1 9.91 -1.58 -12.45
N THR A 2 11.21 -1.50 -12.21
CA THR A 2 12.11 -2.65 -12.11
C THR A 2 11.94 -3.34 -10.75
N VAL A 3 12.44 -4.58 -10.61
CA VAL A 3 12.43 -5.29 -9.32
C VAL A 3 13.17 -4.50 -8.24
N GLN A 4 14.27 -3.82 -8.61
CA GLN A 4 15.04 -3.00 -7.67
C GLN A 4 14.25 -1.81 -7.15
N GLU A 5 13.52 -1.11 -8.01
CA GLU A 5 12.69 0.02 -7.63
C GLU A 5 11.57 -0.39 -6.66
N TRP A 6 10.93 -1.55 -6.89
CA TRP A 6 9.96 -2.13 -5.96
C TRP A 6 10.56 -2.41 -4.58
N GLN A 7 11.76 -3.00 -4.55
CA GLN A 7 12.44 -3.29 -3.29
C GLN A 7 12.84 -2.03 -2.54
N ASP A 8 13.29 -1.00 -3.25
CA ASP A 8 13.66 0.28 -2.64
C ASP A 8 12.44 1.01 -2.07
N LEU A 9 11.32 0.98 -2.78
CA LEU A 9 10.05 1.51 -2.29
C LEU A 9 9.59 0.76 -1.02
N ALA A 10 9.65 -0.56 -1.03
CA ALA A 10 9.27 -1.39 0.11
C ALA A 10 10.15 -1.14 1.34
N ARG A 11 11.48 -0.99 1.16
CA ARG A 11 12.40 -0.62 2.25
C ARG A 11 12.08 0.76 2.83
N ARG A 12 11.75 1.72 1.99
CA ARG A 12 11.34 3.06 2.43
C ARG A 12 10.04 3.03 3.21
N ALA A 13 9.07 2.23 2.79
CA ALA A 13 7.81 2.06 3.51
C ALA A 13 8.03 1.49 4.92
N VAL A 14 8.83 0.44 5.06
CA VAL A 14 9.17 -0.15 6.36
C VAL A 14 9.91 0.82 7.28
N ALA A 15 10.66 1.76 6.73
CA ALA A 15 11.35 2.80 7.50
C ALA A 15 10.42 3.91 8.02
N CYS A 16 9.16 3.98 7.56
CA CYS A 16 8.19 4.95 8.05
C CYS A 16 7.80 4.63 9.50
N ARG A 17 7.73 5.65 10.35
CA ARG A 17 7.41 5.48 11.79
C ARG A 17 6.02 4.87 12.05
N HIS A 18 5.08 4.98 11.09
CA HIS A 18 3.72 4.44 11.19
C HIS A 18 3.58 3.08 10.50
N TRP A 19 4.69 2.55 9.98
CA TRP A 19 4.67 1.24 9.37
C TRP A 19 4.35 0.15 10.39
N ARG A 20 3.50 -0.77 10.02
CA ARG A 20 3.29 -2.04 10.70
C ARG A 20 2.93 -3.13 9.71
N TRP A 21 3.30 -4.33 10.03
CA TRP A 21 2.87 -5.48 9.27
C TRP A 21 1.40 -5.78 9.56
N LEU A 22 0.59 -5.93 8.51
CA LEU A 22 -0.82 -6.29 8.60
C LEU A 22 -1.05 -7.71 8.12
N PRO A 23 -2.04 -8.45 8.69
CA PRO A 23 -2.46 -9.74 8.14
C PRO A 23 -2.85 -9.60 6.68
N GLY A 24 -2.36 -10.51 5.85
CA GLY A 24 -2.56 -10.46 4.41
C GLY A 24 -1.35 -9.99 3.61
N MET A 25 -0.43 -9.20 4.18
CA MET A 25 0.80 -8.81 3.50
C MET A 25 1.70 -10.01 3.23
N VAL A 26 2.40 -9.98 2.12
CA VAL A 26 3.45 -10.96 1.77
C VAL A 26 4.82 -10.37 2.06
N ASP A 27 5.66 -11.14 2.74
CA ASP A 27 7.06 -10.80 2.92
C ASP A 27 7.86 -11.21 1.67
N ALA A 28 8.51 -10.24 1.04
CA ALA A 28 9.26 -10.47 -0.19
C ALA A 28 10.51 -11.36 0.00
N ALA A 29 11.07 -11.41 1.21
CA ALA A 29 12.26 -12.22 1.49
C ALA A 29 11.95 -13.71 1.57
N THR A 30 10.79 -14.07 2.15
CA THR A 30 10.40 -15.47 2.37
C THR A 30 9.29 -15.94 1.42
N GLY A 31 8.55 -15.01 0.81
CA GLY A 31 7.33 -15.30 0.06
C GLY A 31 6.15 -15.73 0.95
N LEU A 32 6.30 -15.67 2.27
CA LEU A 32 5.28 -16.07 3.22
C LEU A 32 4.32 -14.90 3.51
N ARG A 33 3.08 -15.26 3.83
CA ARG A 33 2.04 -14.30 4.17
C ARG A 33 2.03 -14.02 5.68
N VAL A 34 1.81 -12.78 6.06
CA VAL A 34 1.50 -12.40 7.44
C VAL A 34 0.13 -12.93 7.80
N VAL A 35 0.05 -13.81 8.77
CA VAL A 35 -1.20 -14.38 9.31
C VAL A 35 -1.52 -13.84 10.70
N LYS A 36 -0.51 -13.33 11.41
CA LYS A 36 -0.66 -12.68 12.71
C LYS A 36 0.15 -11.39 12.72
N ALA A 37 -0.51 -10.26 12.97
CA ALA A 37 0.16 -9.00 13.24
C ALA A 37 0.68 -8.94 14.69
N GLY A 38 1.74 -8.17 14.92
CA GLY A 38 2.18 -7.82 16.25
C GLY A 38 1.20 -6.87 16.94
N THR A 39 1.09 -7.02 18.26
CA THR A 39 0.34 -6.12 19.15
C THR A 39 1.26 -5.58 20.23
N ASP A 40 0.79 -4.62 21.03
CA ASP A 40 1.56 -4.11 22.18
C ASP A 40 1.85 -5.19 23.20
N GLU A 41 0.94 -6.17 23.37
CA GLU A 41 1.09 -7.29 24.32
C GLU A 41 1.98 -8.40 23.76
N ASP A 42 1.88 -8.68 22.46
CA ASP A 42 2.71 -9.67 21.77
C ASP A 42 3.19 -9.10 20.42
N PRO A 43 4.38 -8.48 20.40
CA PRO A 43 4.88 -7.81 19.21
C PRO A 43 5.32 -8.78 18.09
N ARG A 44 5.25 -10.09 18.30
CA ARG A 44 5.69 -11.09 17.31
C ARG A 44 4.74 -11.16 16.13
N ILE A 45 5.31 -11.28 14.95
CA ILE A 45 4.62 -11.36 13.67
C ILE A 45 4.63 -12.82 13.20
N GLY A 46 3.48 -13.36 12.85
CA GLY A 46 3.36 -14.73 12.32
C GLY A 46 3.40 -14.74 10.80
N LEU A 47 4.35 -15.47 10.22
CA LEU A 47 4.48 -15.67 8.78
C LEU A 47 4.21 -17.15 8.44
N GLY A 48 3.34 -17.37 7.48
CA GLY A 48 2.98 -18.73 7.02
C GLY A 48 1.53 -18.86 6.60
N SER A 49 0.89 -19.94 7.04
CA SER A 49 -0.55 -20.20 6.90
C SER A 49 -1.25 -20.12 8.26
N LEU A 50 -2.58 -20.05 8.25
CA LEU A 50 -3.38 -19.97 9.50
C LEU A 50 -3.13 -21.14 10.47
N ASN A 51 -2.79 -22.31 9.94
CA ASN A 51 -2.60 -23.52 10.73
C ASN A 51 -1.12 -23.88 10.96
N ASP A 52 -0.21 -23.20 10.24
CA ASP A 52 1.23 -23.48 10.31
C ASP A 52 2.00 -22.20 9.99
N PHE A 53 2.45 -21.49 11.03
CA PHE A 53 3.18 -20.24 10.90
C PHE A 53 4.33 -20.15 11.90
N ILE A 54 5.34 -19.38 11.52
CA ILE A 54 6.51 -19.11 12.34
C ILE A 54 6.38 -17.71 12.95
N LEU A 55 6.66 -17.57 14.23
CA LEU A 55 6.65 -16.30 14.94
C LEU A 55 8.02 -15.61 14.86
N PHE A 56 8.03 -14.40 14.36
CA PHE A 56 9.22 -13.55 14.28
C PHE A 56 9.12 -12.39 15.26
N HIS A 57 10.15 -12.21 16.06
CA HIS A 57 10.31 -10.98 16.84
C HIS A 57 10.55 -9.79 15.91
N PRO A 58 10.14 -8.57 16.27
CA PRO A 58 10.38 -7.37 15.45
C PRO A 58 11.85 -7.20 15.04
N GLY A 59 12.79 -7.52 15.92
CA GLY A 59 14.23 -7.49 15.62
C GLY A 59 14.67 -8.46 14.54
N MET A 60 13.96 -9.58 14.38
CA MET A 60 14.22 -10.57 13.34
C MET A 60 13.64 -10.14 11.97
N MET A 61 12.72 -9.19 11.97
CA MET A 61 12.15 -8.62 10.74
C MET A 61 13.07 -7.58 10.08
N LYS A 62 14.25 -7.36 10.63
CA LYS A 62 15.25 -6.46 10.04
C LYS A 62 15.70 -7.00 8.68
N GLY A 63 15.51 -6.21 7.64
CA GLY A 63 15.78 -6.60 6.25
C GLY A 63 14.61 -7.27 5.53
N HIS A 64 13.54 -7.64 6.25
CA HIS A 64 12.29 -8.04 5.64
C HIS A 64 11.52 -6.82 5.13
N HIS A 65 10.86 -6.96 3.99
CA HIS A 65 10.05 -5.90 3.39
C HIS A 65 8.84 -6.50 2.66
N PRO A 66 7.73 -5.76 2.52
CA PRO A 66 6.55 -6.24 1.84
C PRO A 66 6.80 -6.45 0.34
N ASP A 67 6.13 -7.44 -0.24
CA ASP A 67 6.07 -7.58 -1.70
C ASP A 67 4.93 -6.73 -2.26
N PHE A 68 5.25 -5.54 -2.75
CA PHE A 68 4.26 -4.64 -3.34
C PHE A 68 3.73 -5.08 -4.70
N ARG A 69 4.19 -6.19 -5.25
CA ARG A 69 3.62 -6.81 -6.44
C ARG A 69 2.42 -7.71 -6.09
N ASP A 70 2.24 -8.04 -4.81
CA ASP A 70 1.09 -8.80 -4.32
C ASP A 70 -0.10 -7.87 -4.06
N ALA A 71 -1.25 -8.16 -4.67
CA ALA A 71 -2.45 -7.32 -4.59
C ALA A 71 -3.00 -7.18 -3.15
N ALA A 72 -2.89 -8.23 -2.32
CA ALA A 72 -3.33 -8.15 -0.93
C ALA A 72 -2.43 -7.23 -0.11
N THR A 73 -1.12 -7.25 -0.38
CA THR A 73 -0.14 -6.34 0.23
C THR A 73 -0.45 -4.88 -0.13
N LEU A 74 -0.79 -4.59 -1.38
CA LEU A 74 -1.21 -3.25 -1.80
C LEU A 74 -2.50 -2.80 -1.10
N GLY A 75 -3.48 -3.69 -0.96
CA GLY A 75 -4.70 -3.39 -0.20
C GLY A 75 -4.41 -3.03 1.26
N CYS A 76 -3.48 -3.73 1.91
CA CYS A 76 -3.01 -3.43 3.25
C CYS A 76 -2.28 -2.08 3.31
N LEU A 77 -1.43 -1.78 2.33
CA LEU A 77 -0.74 -0.48 2.24
C LEU A 77 -1.75 0.67 2.14
N LEU A 78 -2.76 0.54 1.28
CA LEU A 78 -3.82 1.54 1.15
C LEU A 78 -4.59 1.75 2.47
N ALA A 79 -4.83 0.68 3.23
CA ALA A 79 -5.43 0.77 4.56
C ALA A 79 -4.57 1.59 5.53
N LEU A 80 -3.24 1.35 5.56
CA LEU A 80 -2.30 2.11 6.39
C LEU A 80 -2.25 3.59 6.00
N VAL A 81 -2.25 3.87 4.70
CA VAL A 81 -2.28 5.26 4.19
C VAL A 81 -3.57 5.96 4.65
N ARG A 82 -4.72 5.32 4.54
CA ARG A 82 -6.00 5.87 5.01
C ARG A 82 -6.03 6.12 6.51
N GLU A 83 -5.41 5.25 7.31
CA GLU A 83 -5.28 5.48 8.75
C GLU A 83 -4.38 6.68 9.08
N GLY A 84 -3.31 6.89 8.31
CA GLY A 84 -2.40 8.03 8.47
C GLY A 84 -3.06 9.37 8.16
N TRP A 85 -4.11 9.37 7.34
CA TRP A 85 -4.89 10.56 6.96
C TRP A 85 -6.40 10.35 7.18
N PRO A 86 -6.87 10.27 8.43
CA PRO A 86 -8.25 9.91 8.74
C PRO A 86 -9.30 10.90 8.23
N ASN A 87 -8.89 12.15 7.96
CA ASN A 87 -9.77 13.21 7.46
C ASN A 87 -9.72 13.37 5.93
N VAL A 88 -8.96 12.52 5.24
CA VAL A 88 -8.79 12.55 3.80
C VAL A 88 -9.33 11.25 3.21
N VAL A 89 -10.26 11.36 2.30
CA VAL A 89 -10.69 10.20 1.50
C VAL A 89 -9.66 9.96 0.42
N ILE A 90 -9.00 8.81 0.45
CA ILE A 90 -7.99 8.40 -0.53
C ILE A 90 -8.60 7.31 -1.39
N TRP A 91 -8.51 7.48 -2.69
CA TRP A 91 -8.92 6.48 -3.68
C TRP A 91 -7.86 6.34 -4.77
N VAL A 92 -7.84 5.18 -5.38
CA VAL A 92 -7.02 4.88 -6.54
C VAL A 92 -7.97 4.77 -7.73
N ALA A 93 -7.73 5.53 -8.76
CA ALA A 93 -8.53 5.50 -9.97
C ALA A 93 -7.63 5.31 -11.20
N ARG A 94 -8.16 4.66 -12.23
CA ARG A 94 -7.57 4.76 -13.55
C ARG A 94 -7.61 6.22 -13.97
N ASP A 95 -6.56 6.65 -14.63
CA ASP A 95 -6.48 8.04 -15.09
C ASP A 95 -7.75 8.40 -15.86
N CYS A 96 -8.67 9.02 -15.17
CA CYS A 96 -9.72 9.80 -15.76
C CYS A 96 -9.27 11.25 -15.61
N ALA A 97 -9.16 11.96 -16.71
CA ALA A 97 -9.00 13.40 -16.66
C ALA A 97 -10.32 13.98 -16.13
N VAL A 98 -10.45 14.01 -14.81
CA VAL A 98 -11.51 14.81 -14.18
C VAL A 98 -10.98 16.22 -14.15
N ASP A 99 -11.49 17.08 -15.00
CA ASP A 99 -11.34 18.51 -14.82
C ASP A 99 -12.18 18.90 -13.60
N PRO A 100 -11.55 19.34 -12.50
CA PRO A 100 -12.28 19.69 -11.28
C PRO A 100 -13.21 20.89 -11.45
N LEU A 101 -13.20 21.54 -12.61
CA LEU A 101 -14.03 22.71 -12.95
C LEU A 101 -15.12 22.39 -13.96
N ASP A 102 -15.16 21.19 -14.50
CA ASP A 102 -16.16 20.77 -15.48
C ASP A 102 -16.76 19.42 -15.04
N ASP A 103 -18.07 19.38 -14.81
CA ASP A 103 -18.84 18.16 -14.47
C ASP A 103 -18.90 17.12 -15.61
N SER A 104 -18.13 17.33 -16.69
CA SER A 104 -18.04 16.40 -17.81
C SER A 104 -16.97 15.34 -17.55
N GLU A 105 -17.40 14.10 -17.32
CA GLU A 105 -16.54 12.91 -17.38
C GLU A 105 -16.01 12.73 -18.82
N TYR A 106 -14.79 13.18 -19.07
CA TYR A 106 -14.07 12.78 -20.27
C TYR A 106 -13.35 11.46 -20.00
N LEU A 107 -13.91 10.36 -20.43
CA LEU A 107 -13.19 9.11 -20.60
C LEU A 107 -12.21 9.33 -21.76
N LEU A 108 -10.96 9.57 -21.44
CA LEU A 108 -9.89 9.51 -22.44
C LEU A 108 -9.58 8.03 -22.67
N ASP A 109 -10.03 7.50 -23.79
CA ASP A 109 -9.83 6.10 -24.20
C ASP A 109 -8.35 5.67 -24.33
N ASP A 110 -7.40 6.61 -24.23
CA ASP A 110 -5.97 6.39 -24.46
C ASP A 110 -5.09 6.68 -23.23
N VAL A 111 -5.64 6.88 -22.02
CA VAL A 111 -4.81 7.13 -20.85
C VAL A 111 -4.52 5.82 -20.12
N GLU A 112 -3.35 5.25 -20.38
CA GLU A 112 -2.82 4.11 -19.65
C GLU A 112 -2.18 4.57 -18.34
N GLY A 113 -2.94 4.60 -17.25
CA GLY A 113 -2.36 4.95 -15.96
C GLY A 113 -3.30 4.82 -14.78
N TRP A 114 -2.72 4.98 -13.61
CA TRP A 114 -3.41 5.00 -12.32
C TRP A 114 -2.99 6.24 -11.53
N THR A 115 -3.92 6.84 -10.87
CA THR A 115 -3.68 8.02 -10.03
C THR A 115 -4.21 7.78 -8.63
N VAL A 116 -3.40 8.12 -7.62
CA VAL A 116 -3.84 8.19 -6.23
C VAL A 116 -4.31 9.61 -5.97
N CYS A 117 -5.56 9.73 -5.63
CA CYS A 117 -6.20 11.00 -5.33
C CYS A 117 -6.70 11.03 -3.90
N GLY A 118 -6.84 12.21 -3.35
CA GLY A 118 -7.42 12.41 -2.04
C GLY A 118 -8.21 13.70 -1.95
N GLY A 119 -9.24 13.69 -1.11
CA GLY A 119 -10.08 14.84 -0.83
C GLY A 119 -10.49 14.89 0.64
N CYS A 120 -10.80 16.08 1.12
CA CYS A 120 -11.33 16.31 2.46
C CYS A 120 -12.72 16.93 2.34
N GLY A 121 -13.75 16.15 2.70
CA GLY A 121 -15.14 16.57 2.49
C GLY A 121 -15.47 16.68 1.00
N ASP A 122 -16.03 17.81 0.59
CA ASP A 122 -16.36 18.13 -0.80
C ASP A 122 -15.19 18.75 -1.56
N ASP A 123 -14.04 18.95 -0.90
CA ASP A 123 -12.87 19.57 -1.49
C ASP A 123 -11.89 18.52 -2.02
N TYR A 124 -11.53 18.65 -3.28
CA TYR A 124 -10.46 17.87 -3.90
C TYR A 124 -9.11 18.40 -3.42
N VAL A 125 -8.32 17.56 -2.74
CA VAL A 125 -7.01 17.95 -2.20
C VAL A 125 -5.88 17.78 -3.21
N GLY A 126 -6.05 16.92 -4.20
CA GLY A 126 -5.08 16.73 -5.29
C GLY A 126 -4.68 15.28 -5.52
N CYS A 127 -3.84 15.05 -6.51
CA CYS A 127 -3.24 13.76 -6.80
C CYS A 127 -1.90 13.65 -6.07
N PHE A 128 -1.68 12.53 -5.37
CA PHE A 128 -0.47 12.26 -4.60
C PHE A 128 0.55 11.42 -5.37
N GLY A 129 0.12 10.74 -6.40
CA GLY A 129 0.98 9.91 -7.22
C GLY A 129 0.27 9.45 -8.49
N SER A 130 1.03 9.13 -9.50
CA SER A 130 0.56 8.54 -10.74
C SER A 130 1.54 7.48 -11.23
N GLY A 131 1.04 6.47 -11.93
CA GLY A 131 1.86 5.39 -12.45
C GLY A 131 1.14 4.58 -13.51
N LYS A 132 1.88 3.73 -14.23
CA LYS A 132 1.32 2.85 -15.25
C LYS A 132 0.48 1.72 -14.67
N THR A 133 0.72 1.38 -13.42
CA THR A 133 -0.05 0.39 -12.67
C THR A 133 -0.60 1.03 -11.40
N GLU A 134 -1.63 0.42 -10.79
CA GLU A 134 -2.15 0.84 -9.50
C GLU A 134 -1.06 0.91 -8.43
N ALA A 135 -0.15 -0.05 -8.47
CA ALA A 135 0.95 -0.13 -7.53
C ALA A 135 2.00 0.97 -7.73
N ASP A 136 2.22 1.41 -8.99
CA ASP A 136 3.14 2.51 -9.27
C ASP A 136 2.59 3.86 -8.79
N ALA A 137 1.26 3.98 -8.66
CA ALA A 137 0.58 5.19 -8.25
C ALA A 137 0.49 5.35 -6.71
N LEU A 138 0.55 4.25 -5.96
CA LEU A 138 0.55 4.22 -4.49
C LEU A 138 1.93 4.53 -3.92
#